data_a7c4ceb6e91a850886004120792fca6f
#
_entry.id   a7c4ceb6e91a850886004120792fca6f
#
_cell.length_a   1.000
_cell.length_b   1.000
_cell.length_c   1.000
_cell.angle_alpha   90.00
_cell.angle_beta   90.00
_cell.angle_gamma   90.00
#
_symmetry.space_group_name_H-M   'P 1'
#
loop_
_entity.id
_entity.type
_entity.pdbx_description
1 polymer ?
#
loop_
_entity_poly.entity_id
_entity_poly.type
_entity_poly.pdbx_seq_one_letter_code
_entity_poly.pdbx_strand_id
1 'polypeptide(L)'
;MDRRQLSNRFHKPELLAPAGDLKRAKTAILYGADAVYLGGQFFSLRSRASNFTLEDIQEACVFAKEHGARIHVTCNIIPHNEDFEGLEEYLKKLEEFGVTAIIVASPSIMKLARKVAPKLEVHCSTQMSITNVETAIFMHDVFGIDRAVLARECNMVLRKSVL
;
A
#
# COMPACT_ATOMS: atom_id res chain seq x y z
N MET A 1 30.89 11.90 3.21
CA MET A 1 30.18 10.95 2.35
C MET A 1 30.47 11.34 0.90
N ASP A 2 31.16 10.48 0.17
CA ASP A 2 31.62 10.78 -1.19
C ASP A 2 30.45 10.75 -2.19
N ARG A 3 30.26 11.83 -2.96
CA ARG A 3 29.24 11.95 -4.01
C ARG A 3 29.27 10.82 -5.05
N ARG A 4 30.40 10.11 -5.17
CA ARG A 4 30.55 8.97 -6.10
C ARG A 4 29.85 7.70 -5.62
N GLN A 5 29.54 7.57 -4.32
CA GLN A 5 28.79 6.42 -3.80
C GLN A 5 27.26 6.56 -3.96
N LEU A 6 26.77 7.75 -4.24
CA LEU A 6 25.35 8.02 -4.48
C LEU A 6 24.89 7.67 -5.91
N SER A 7 25.80 7.60 -6.87
CA SER A 7 25.44 7.37 -8.28
C SER A 7 25.00 5.93 -8.60
N ASN A 8 25.29 4.95 -7.74
CA ASN A 8 24.97 3.53 -7.96
C ASN A 8 23.65 3.07 -7.28
N ARG A 9 22.84 3.98 -6.73
CA ARG A 9 21.60 3.66 -6.01
C ARG A 9 20.32 4.18 -6.67
N PHE A 10 20.36 4.63 -7.90
CA PHE A 10 19.12 4.98 -8.62
C PHE A 10 18.44 3.70 -9.11
N HIS A 11 17.69 3.06 -8.23
CA HIS A 11 16.68 2.11 -8.67
C HIS A 11 15.61 2.87 -9.47
N LYS A 12 15.21 2.32 -10.61
CA LYS A 12 14.04 2.83 -11.36
C LYS A 12 12.87 2.96 -10.37
N PRO A 13 12.21 4.13 -10.28
CA PRO A 13 11.07 4.28 -9.40
C PRO A 13 9.95 3.33 -9.82
N GLU A 14 9.26 2.76 -8.84
CA GLU A 14 8.07 1.96 -9.07
C GLU A 14 6.93 2.80 -9.64
N LEU A 15 6.40 2.39 -10.78
CA LEU A 15 5.20 2.99 -11.35
C LEU A 15 3.97 2.35 -10.71
N LEU A 16 3.34 3.06 -9.77
CA LEU A 16 2.13 2.64 -9.07
C LEU A 16 0.90 3.25 -9.73
N ALA A 17 0.03 2.42 -10.34
CA ALA A 17 -1.19 2.85 -11.01
C ALA A 17 -2.45 2.57 -10.18
N PRO A 18 -3.50 3.43 -10.25
CA PRO A 18 -4.79 3.14 -9.65
C PRO A 18 -5.61 2.19 -10.53
N ALA A 19 -6.43 1.34 -9.90
CA ALA A 19 -7.45 0.59 -10.60
C ALA A 19 -8.80 0.66 -9.88
N GLY A 20 -9.86 0.92 -10.63
CA GLY A 20 -11.22 0.97 -10.13
C GLY A 20 -11.98 -0.35 -10.30
N ASP A 21 -11.49 -1.24 -11.17
CA ASP A 21 -12.03 -2.56 -11.44
C ASP A 21 -10.94 -3.50 -11.96
N LEU A 22 -11.25 -4.80 -12.02
CA LEU A 22 -10.31 -5.84 -12.45
C LEU A 22 -9.79 -5.63 -13.87
N LYS A 23 -10.65 -5.18 -14.80
CA LYS A 23 -10.25 -4.91 -16.19
C LYS A 23 -9.22 -3.78 -16.26
N ARG A 24 -9.43 -2.70 -15.50
CA ARG A 24 -8.48 -1.58 -15.42
C ARG A 24 -7.18 -2.00 -14.74
N ALA A 25 -7.24 -2.86 -13.71
CA ALA A 25 -6.04 -3.41 -13.08
C ALA A 25 -5.18 -4.19 -14.09
N LYS A 26 -5.76 -5.11 -14.83
CA LYS A 26 -5.08 -5.86 -15.89
C LYS A 26 -4.54 -4.94 -16.97
N THR A 27 -5.33 -3.97 -17.41
CA THR A 27 -4.89 -2.99 -18.41
C THR A 27 -3.67 -2.20 -17.92
N ALA A 28 -3.69 -1.67 -16.69
CA ALA A 28 -2.56 -0.93 -16.12
C ALA A 28 -1.28 -1.75 -16.10
N ILE A 29 -1.35 -3.02 -15.72
CA ILE A 29 -0.23 -3.95 -15.72
C ILE A 29 0.32 -4.16 -17.14
N LEU A 30 -0.56 -4.43 -18.12
CA LEU A 30 -0.16 -4.63 -19.52
C LEU A 30 0.50 -3.38 -20.12
N TYR A 31 0.13 -2.18 -19.66
CA TYR A 31 0.74 -0.92 -20.09
C TYR A 31 1.96 -0.51 -19.26
N GLY A 32 2.49 -1.41 -18.41
CA GLY A 32 3.79 -1.25 -17.77
C GLY A 32 3.76 -0.69 -16.35
N ALA A 33 2.62 -0.77 -15.66
CA ALA A 33 2.61 -0.51 -14.22
C ALA A 33 3.41 -1.58 -13.48
N ASP A 34 4.34 -1.16 -12.63
CA ASP A 34 5.12 -2.06 -11.77
C ASP A 34 4.27 -2.55 -10.57
N ALA A 35 3.27 -1.75 -10.17
CA ALA A 35 2.30 -2.12 -9.16
C ALA A 35 0.95 -1.45 -9.42
N VAL A 36 -0.14 -2.07 -8.95
CA VAL A 36 -1.49 -1.51 -9.02
C VAL A 36 -2.08 -1.43 -7.62
N TYR A 37 -2.67 -0.27 -7.26
CA TYR A 37 -3.43 -0.16 -6.03
C TYR A 37 -4.94 -0.12 -6.31
N LEU A 38 -5.67 -0.82 -5.47
CA LEU A 38 -7.11 -1.03 -5.61
C LEU A 38 -7.81 -1.03 -4.24
N GLY A 39 -9.12 -0.82 -4.23
CA GLY A 39 -9.94 -0.88 -3.02
C GLY A 39 -10.84 -2.11 -3.02
N GLY A 40 -10.84 -2.85 -1.91
CA GLY A 40 -11.79 -3.91 -1.66
C GLY A 40 -13.16 -3.37 -1.25
N GLN A 41 -14.17 -4.23 -1.18
CA GLN A 41 -15.51 -3.91 -0.71
C GLN A 41 -15.55 -3.48 0.76
N PHE A 42 -14.54 -3.91 1.53
CA PHE A 42 -14.43 -3.66 2.96
C PHE A 42 -13.19 -2.82 3.27
N PHE A 43 -13.24 -2.05 4.35
CA PHE A 43 -12.10 -1.33 4.93
C PHE A 43 -11.43 -0.28 4.04
N SER A 44 -12.05 0.09 2.90
CA SER A 44 -11.56 1.14 2.01
C SER A 44 -12.51 2.32 1.95
N LEU A 45 -12.01 3.55 2.01
CA LEU A 45 -12.82 4.77 1.82
C LEU A 45 -13.44 4.86 0.42
N ARG A 46 -12.97 4.08 -0.53
CA ARG A 46 -13.50 4.02 -1.90
C ARG A 46 -14.63 3.00 -2.07
N SER A 47 -15.12 2.39 -0.99
CA SER A 47 -16.13 1.32 -1.02
C SER A 47 -17.44 1.66 -1.74
N ARG A 48 -17.70 2.92 -2.04
CA ARG A 48 -18.90 3.37 -2.78
C ARG A 48 -18.72 3.49 -4.30
N ALA A 49 -17.49 3.46 -4.83
CA ALA A 49 -17.25 3.84 -6.23
C ALA A 49 -16.81 2.68 -7.15
N SER A 50 -16.13 1.68 -6.62
CA SER A 50 -15.69 0.51 -7.39
C SER A 50 -15.07 -0.48 -6.41
N ASN A 51 -15.64 -1.66 -6.31
CA ASN A 51 -15.29 -2.59 -5.25
C ASN A 51 -14.84 -3.89 -5.85
N PHE A 52 -13.56 -4.19 -5.64
CA PHE A 52 -13.06 -5.52 -5.89
C PHE A 52 -13.64 -6.47 -4.83
N THR A 53 -14.25 -7.54 -5.29
CA THR A 53 -14.56 -8.69 -4.43
C THR A 53 -13.26 -9.38 -4.00
N LEU A 54 -13.32 -10.28 -3.05
CA LEU A 54 -12.13 -11.08 -2.68
C LEU A 54 -11.65 -11.92 -3.86
N GLU A 55 -12.57 -12.44 -4.67
CA GLU A 55 -12.28 -13.19 -5.88
C GLU A 55 -11.57 -12.32 -6.93
N ASP A 56 -12.03 -11.09 -7.13
CA ASP A 56 -11.36 -10.12 -8.04
C ASP A 56 -9.94 -9.79 -7.57
N ILE A 57 -9.73 -9.65 -6.26
CA ILE A 57 -8.39 -9.40 -5.69
C ILE A 57 -7.49 -10.60 -5.94
N GLN A 58 -7.99 -11.81 -5.70
CA GLN A 58 -7.25 -13.03 -5.95
C GLN A 58 -6.86 -13.16 -7.42
N GLU A 59 -7.81 -12.93 -8.34
CA GLU A 59 -7.56 -12.96 -9.79
C GLU A 59 -6.55 -11.89 -10.21
N ALA A 60 -6.65 -10.68 -9.64
CA ALA A 60 -5.67 -9.60 -9.88
C ALA A 60 -4.26 -10.00 -9.41
N CYS A 61 -4.14 -10.67 -8.27
CA CYS A 61 -2.85 -11.13 -7.75
C CYS A 61 -2.22 -12.20 -8.65
N VAL A 62 -3.01 -13.17 -9.12
CA VAL A 62 -2.55 -14.19 -10.07
C VAL A 62 -2.04 -13.54 -11.36
N PHE A 63 -2.85 -12.66 -11.95
CA PHE A 63 -2.50 -11.95 -13.17
C PHE A 63 -1.25 -11.08 -12.99
N ALA A 64 -1.16 -10.34 -11.89
CA ALA A 64 0.01 -9.50 -11.59
C ALA A 64 1.29 -10.33 -11.47
N LYS A 65 1.23 -11.47 -10.79
CA LYS A 65 2.36 -12.39 -10.62
C LYS A 65 2.87 -12.91 -11.97
N GLU A 66 1.98 -13.28 -12.89
CA GLU A 66 2.34 -13.73 -14.24
C GLU A 66 3.05 -12.66 -15.07
N HIS A 67 2.78 -11.38 -14.78
CA HIS A 67 3.35 -10.24 -15.51
C HIS A 67 4.45 -9.49 -14.73
N GLY A 68 4.90 -10.05 -13.59
CA GLY A 68 5.96 -9.44 -12.78
C GLY A 68 5.55 -8.13 -12.09
N ALA A 69 4.25 -7.89 -11.92
CA ALA A 69 3.69 -6.74 -11.23
C ALA A 69 3.22 -7.09 -9.81
N ARG A 70 2.84 -6.07 -9.02
CA ARG A 70 2.43 -6.18 -7.63
C ARG A 70 1.03 -5.62 -7.40
N ILE A 71 0.32 -6.14 -6.41
CA ILE A 71 -1.00 -5.64 -6.00
C ILE A 71 -0.90 -5.04 -4.60
N HIS A 72 -1.39 -3.80 -4.46
CA HIS A 72 -1.55 -3.12 -3.19
C HIS A 72 -3.03 -2.89 -2.91
N VAL A 73 -3.49 -3.25 -1.72
CA VAL A 73 -4.91 -3.11 -1.34
C VAL A 73 -5.08 -1.98 -0.34
N THR A 74 -6.02 -1.07 -0.56
CA THR A 74 -6.32 -0.01 0.39
C THR A 74 -7.16 -0.52 1.56
N CYS A 75 -6.64 -0.35 2.78
CA CYS A 75 -7.32 -0.56 4.05
C CYS A 75 -7.28 0.75 4.85
N ASN A 76 -7.76 1.83 4.24
CA ASN A 76 -7.49 3.20 4.66
C ASN A 76 -8.70 3.90 5.28
N ILE A 77 -9.64 3.16 5.84
CA ILE A 77 -10.68 3.71 6.69
C ILE A 77 -10.09 4.27 7.99
N ILE A 78 -10.83 5.16 8.64
CA ILE A 78 -10.62 5.53 10.04
C ILE A 78 -11.59 4.65 10.83
N PRO A 79 -11.10 3.54 11.44
CA PRO A 79 -11.97 2.51 11.98
C PRO A 79 -12.61 2.94 13.30
N HIS A 80 -13.91 2.65 13.47
CA HIS A 80 -14.59 2.55 14.74
C HIS A 80 -14.42 1.13 15.31
N ASN A 81 -14.87 0.90 16.55
CA ASN A 81 -14.69 -0.41 17.20
C ASN A 81 -15.36 -1.55 16.43
N GLU A 82 -16.52 -1.30 15.85
CA GLU A 82 -17.27 -2.25 15.02
C GLU A 82 -16.57 -2.62 13.71
N ASP A 83 -15.73 -1.73 13.17
CA ASP A 83 -15.00 -1.97 11.92
C ASP A 83 -13.85 -2.99 12.07
N PHE A 84 -13.55 -3.42 13.29
CA PHE A 84 -12.56 -4.48 13.52
C PHE A 84 -13.12 -5.89 13.33
N GLU A 85 -14.45 -6.03 13.30
CA GLU A 85 -15.09 -7.31 13.04
C GLU A 85 -14.77 -7.77 11.61
N GLY A 86 -14.21 -8.97 11.49
CA GLY A 86 -13.79 -9.55 10.19
C GLY A 86 -12.49 -8.99 9.60
N LEU A 87 -11.91 -7.91 10.15
CA LEU A 87 -10.68 -7.31 9.62
C LEU A 87 -9.49 -8.26 9.70
N GLU A 88 -9.35 -9.02 10.79
CA GLU A 88 -8.27 -9.99 10.97
C GLU A 88 -8.31 -11.07 9.88
N GLU A 89 -9.48 -11.63 9.62
CA GLU A 89 -9.68 -12.65 8.59
C GLU A 89 -9.43 -12.09 7.19
N TYR A 90 -9.87 -10.86 6.96
CA TYR A 90 -9.64 -10.15 5.71
C TYR A 90 -8.14 -9.99 5.42
N LEU A 91 -7.37 -9.52 6.40
CA LEU A 91 -5.91 -9.34 6.26
C LEU A 91 -5.19 -10.67 5.99
N LYS A 92 -5.58 -11.76 6.68
CA LYS A 92 -5.04 -13.09 6.42
C LYS A 92 -5.32 -13.57 4.99
N LYS A 93 -6.54 -13.34 4.48
CA LYS A 93 -6.90 -13.67 3.09
C LYS A 93 -6.10 -12.86 2.07
N LEU A 94 -5.88 -11.57 2.31
CA LEU A 94 -5.04 -10.75 1.43
C LEU A 94 -3.61 -11.30 1.36
N GLU A 95 -3.05 -11.71 2.49
CA GLU A 95 -1.71 -12.35 2.52
C GLU A 95 -1.70 -13.67 1.76
N GLU A 96 -2.72 -14.51 1.94
CA GLU A 96 -2.87 -15.80 1.26
C GLU A 96 -2.99 -15.64 -0.26
N PHE A 97 -3.70 -14.63 -0.74
CA PHE A 97 -3.84 -14.34 -2.18
C PHE A 97 -2.56 -13.78 -2.81
N GLY A 98 -1.57 -13.43 -2.00
CA GLY A 98 -0.31 -12.88 -2.46
C GLY A 98 -0.35 -11.37 -2.74
N VAL A 99 -1.26 -10.65 -2.08
CA VAL A 99 -1.20 -9.19 -2.02
C VAL A 99 0.15 -8.79 -1.46
N THR A 100 0.83 -7.84 -2.11
CA THR A 100 2.16 -7.39 -1.68
C THR A 100 2.07 -6.44 -0.50
N ALA A 101 1.16 -5.47 -0.58
CA ALA A 101 1.06 -4.42 0.44
C ALA A 101 -0.38 -4.03 0.72
N ILE A 102 -0.60 -3.52 1.93
CA ILE A 102 -1.80 -2.78 2.30
C ILE A 102 -1.47 -1.30 2.49
N ILE A 103 -2.37 -0.41 2.04
CA ILE A 103 -2.24 1.04 2.24
C ILE A 103 -3.17 1.44 3.38
N VAL A 104 -2.60 1.90 4.50
CA VAL A 104 -3.30 2.03 5.78
C VAL A 104 -3.22 3.46 6.31
N ALA A 105 -4.32 3.94 6.91
CA ALA A 105 -4.41 5.25 7.55
C ALA A 105 -4.68 5.19 9.06
N SER A 106 -4.56 4.00 9.67
CA SER A 106 -4.84 3.79 11.09
C SER A 106 -3.71 3.04 11.77
N PRO A 107 -3.12 3.58 12.85
CA PRO A 107 -2.12 2.88 13.67
C PRO A 107 -2.60 1.54 14.22
N SER A 108 -3.89 1.45 14.56
CA SER A 108 -4.50 0.21 15.06
C SER A 108 -4.49 -0.90 14.01
N ILE A 109 -4.84 -0.55 12.75
CA ILE A 109 -4.81 -1.51 11.63
C ILE A 109 -3.37 -1.89 11.30
N MET A 110 -2.40 -0.96 11.35
CA MET A 110 -0.98 -1.27 11.15
C MET A 110 -0.49 -2.31 12.15
N LYS A 111 -0.76 -2.12 13.45
CA LYS A 111 -0.41 -3.09 14.50
C LYS A 111 -1.09 -4.44 14.30
N LEU A 112 -2.36 -4.44 13.94
CA LEU A 112 -3.08 -5.68 13.69
C LEU A 112 -2.48 -6.43 12.52
N ALA A 113 -2.22 -5.75 11.40
CA ALA A 113 -1.61 -6.36 10.21
C ALA A 113 -0.26 -7.02 10.53
N ARG A 114 0.61 -6.33 11.28
CA ARG A 114 1.90 -6.92 11.71
C ARG A 114 1.74 -8.18 12.55
N LYS A 115 0.67 -8.27 13.33
CA LYS A 115 0.38 -9.42 14.18
C LYS A 115 -0.17 -10.61 13.40
N VAL A 116 -1.12 -10.37 12.46
CA VAL A 116 -1.93 -11.44 11.87
C VAL A 116 -1.55 -11.79 10.42
N ALA A 117 -0.87 -10.86 9.72
CA ALA A 117 -0.44 -11.00 8.33
C ALA A 117 0.96 -10.38 8.13
N PRO A 118 2.00 -10.96 8.76
CA PRO A 118 3.34 -10.36 8.84
C PRO A 118 4.08 -10.27 7.51
N LYS A 119 3.64 -10.99 6.48
CA LYS A 119 4.23 -10.94 5.13
C LYS A 119 3.71 -9.79 4.28
N LEU A 120 2.57 -9.20 4.65
CA LEU A 120 2.07 -8.00 3.99
C LEU A 120 2.95 -6.80 4.31
N GLU A 121 3.43 -6.11 3.29
CA GLU A 121 3.99 -4.77 3.49
C GLU A 121 2.91 -3.80 3.98
N VAL A 122 3.26 -2.95 4.92
CA VAL A 122 2.38 -1.90 5.45
C VAL A 122 2.84 -0.56 4.89
N HIS A 123 2.06 0.00 3.97
CA HIS A 123 2.30 1.32 3.41
C HIS A 123 1.44 2.36 4.13
N CYS A 124 2.10 3.34 4.72
CA CYS A 124 1.42 4.43 5.41
C CYS A 124 0.78 5.37 4.39
N SER A 125 -0.54 5.55 4.46
CA SER A 125 -1.31 6.39 3.54
C SER A 125 -0.95 7.88 3.65
N THR A 126 -1.15 8.64 2.57
CA THR A 126 -1.10 10.12 2.57
C THR A 126 -2.01 10.76 3.61
N GLN A 127 -3.07 10.07 4.05
CA GLN A 127 -3.98 10.53 5.10
C GLN A 127 -3.31 10.68 6.47
N MET A 128 -2.17 10.03 6.69
CA MET A 128 -1.37 10.18 7.90
C MET A 128 -0.53 11.46 7.90
N SER A 129 -0.57 12.25 6.82
CA SER A 129 0.05 13.57 6.71
C SER A 129 1.55 13.59 7.06
N ILE A 130 2.30 12.58 6.62
CA ILE A 130 3.75 12.53 6.83
C ILE A 130 4.42 13.57 5.95
N THR A 131 5.04 14.58 6.58
CA THR A 131 5.69 15.70 5.89
C THR A 131 7.18 15.81 6.18
N ASN A 132 7.71 15.02 7.10
CA ASN A 132 9.10 15.10 7.53
C ASN A 132 9.68 13.73 7.87
N VAL A 133 11.02 13.66 7.93
CA VAL A 133 11.79 12.44 8.18
C VAL A 133 11.51 11.85 9.56
N GLU A 134 11.44 12.69 10.60
CA GLU A 134 11.24 12.25 11.99
C GLU A 134 9.91 11.49 12.15
N THR A 135 8.85 12.02 11.51
CA THR A 135 7.55 11.31 11.50
C THR A 135 7.63 9.98 10.75
N ALA A 136 8.35 9.92 9.63
CA ALA A 136 8.53 8.68 8.88
C ALA A 136 9.29 7.63 9.70
N ILE A 137 10.38 8.03 10.37
CA ILE A 137 11.15 7.17 11.27
C ILE A 137 10.28 6.69 12.44
N PHE A 138 9.55 7.60 13.09
CA PHE A 138 8.63 7.23 14.17
C PHE A 138 7.60 6.19 13.73
N MET A 139 7.00 6.38 12.57
CA MET A 139 6.01 5.43 12.03
C MET A 139 6.64 4.06 11.72
N HIS A 140 7.87 4.07 11.20
CA HIS A 140 8.61 2.82 10.98
C HIS A 140 8.93 2.10 12.31
N ASP A 141 9.50 2.80 13.29
CA ASP A 141 9.98 2.20 14.53
C ASP A 141 8.84 1.70 15.44
N VAL A 142 7.71 2.43 15.43
CA VAL A 142 6.58 2.09 16.32
C VAL A 142 5.56 1.15 15.68
N PHE A 143 5.31 1.30 14.38
CA PHE A 143 4.27 0.55 13.67
C PHE A 143 4.81 -0.40 12.61
N GLY A 144 6.12 -0.37 12.36
CA GLY A 144 6.79 -1.26 11.42
C GLY A 144 6.34 -1.02 9.96
N ILE A 145 6.08 0.23 9.56
CA ILE A 145 5.73 0.49 8.17
C ILE A 145 6.91 0.24 7.24
N ASP A 146 6.65 -0.31 6.06
CA ASP A 146 7.68 -0.55 5.03
C ASP A 146 7.81 0.64 4.08
N ARG A 147 6.76 1.46 3.95
CA ARG A 147 6.73 2.62 3.08
C ARG A 147 5.90 3.75 3.67
N ALA A 148 6.44 4.96 3.64
CA ALA A 148 5.70 6.18 3.93
C ALA A 148 5.27 6.84 2.60
N VAL A 149 3.97 6.99 2.37
CA VAL A 149 3.45 7.81 1.27
C VAL A 149 3.35 9.24 1.78
N LEU A 150 4.26 10.11 1.30
CA LEU A 150 4.37 11.48 1.77
C LEU A 150 3.12 12.30 1.46
N ALA A 151 2.82 13.23 2.34
CA ALA A 151 1.74 14.19 2.15
C ALA A 151 1.95 15.02 0.87
N ARG A 152 0.87 15.48 0.28
CA ARG A 152 0.91 16.27 -0.97
C ARG A 152 1.55 17.64 -0.79
N GLU A 153 1.60 18.13 0.44
CA GLU A 153 2.24 19.37 0.87
C GLU A 153 3.77 19.31 0.80
N CYS A 154 4.35 18.11 0.67
CA CYS A 154 5.79 17.95 0.52
C CYS A 154 6.25 18.42 -0.85
N ASN A 155 7.19 19.39 -0.87
CA ASN A 155 7.87 19.80 -2.10
C ASN A 155 9.03 18.86 -2.46
N MET A 156 9.65 19.06 -3.64
CA MET A 156 10.74 18.22 -4.12
C MET A 156 12.01 18.26 -3.24
N VAL A 157 12.21 19.34 -2.48
CA VAL A 157 13.37 19.48 -1.57
C VAL A 157 13.16 18.60 -0.34
N LEU A 158 11.97 18.62 0.24
CA LEU A 158 11.62 17.75 1.38
C LEU A 158 11.64 16.27 0.99
N ARG A 159 11.22 15.92 -0.23
CA ARG A 159 11.28 14.53 -0.72
C ARG A 159 12.70 13.96 -0.77
N LYS A 160 13.70 14.80 -1.06
CA LYS A 160 15.11 14.38 -1.09
C LYS A 160 15.71 14.13 0.29
N SER A 161 15.13 14.69 1.34
CA SER A 161 15.61 14.52 2.72
C SER A 161 14.95 13.35 3.45
N VAL A 162 13.91 12.73 2.85
CA VAL A 162 13.19 11.56 3.40
C VAL A 162 13.70 10.25 2.78
N LEU A 163 14.49 10.32 1.73
CA LEU A 163 15.16 9.21 1.06
C LEU A 163 16.63 9.12 1.49
#